data_8b693f7b3a6a7ae670f4145cfd95b24e
#
_entry.id   8b693f7b3a6a7ae670f4145cfd95b24e
#
_cell.length_a   1.000
_cell.length_b   1.000
_cell.length_c   1.000
_cell.angle_alpha   90.00
_cell.angle_beta   90.00
_cell.angle_gamma   90.00
#
_symmetry.space_group_name_H-M   'P 1'
#
loop_
_entity.id
_entity.type
_entity.pdbx_description
1 polymer ?
#
loop_
_entity_poly.entity_id
_entity_poly.type
_entity_poly.pdbx_seq_one_letter_code
_entity_poly.pdbx_strand_id
1 'polypeptide(L)'
;MIIVVIGAQWGDEGKGKIVDLLAERFEIVARYQGGHNAGHSVYVGERAFVLRLLPSGIVHPDKICVLGNGMVIDPKAFFEEADQLAEQGVRVTPERVRVSSRAHLILPYRSEERRVGKECRSRWSPYH
;
A
#
# COMPACT_ATOMS: atom_id res chain seq x y z
N MET A 1 10.19 10.92 -16.78
CA MET A 1 10.17 9.49 -17.11
C MET A 1 9.25 8.76 -16.15
N ILE A 2 8.48 7.84 -16.67
CA ILE A 2 7.57 7.03 -15.86
C ILE A 2 7.90 5.57 -16.12
N ILE A 3 8.05 4.80 -15.03
CA ILE A 3 8.25 3.36 -15.12
C ILE A 3 7.11 2.66 -14.39
N VAL A 4 6.51 1.67 -15.05
CA VAL A 4 5.44 0.88 -14.46
C VAL A 4 5.94 -0.55 -14.28
N VAL A 5 5.80 -1.06 -13.06
CA VAL A 5 6.23 -2.41 -12.72
C VAL A 5 4.99 -3.25 -12.45
N ILE A 6 4.82 -4.31 -13.23
CA ILE A 6 3.70 -5.22 -13.07
C ILE A 6 4.20 -6.64 -12.97
N GLY A 7 3.47 -7.49 -12.26
CA GLY A 7 3.77 -8.90 -12.20
C GLY A 7 3.05 -9.63 -13.32
N ALA A 8 3.78 -10.44 -14.05
CA ALA A 8 3.22 -11.18 -15.17
C ALA A 8 2.85 -12.60 -14.79
N GLN A 9 3.20 -13.04 -13.59
CA GLN A 9 2.96 -14.41 -13.14
C GLN A 9 2.40 -14.40 -11.74
N TRP A 10 2.07 -15.57 -11.24
CA TRP A 10 1.54 -15.73 -9.90
C TRP A 10 2.60 -15.51 -8.85
N GLY A 11 2.20 -14.94 -7.73
CA GLY A 11 2.99 -14.91 -6.53
C GLY A 11 4.09 -13.88 -6.51
N ASP A 12 5.10 -14.16 -5.73
CA ASP A 12 6.17 -13.25 -5.41
C ASP A 12 7.34 -13.41 -6.34
N GLU A 13 7.31 -12.73 -7.44
CA GLU A 13 8.36 -12.86 -8.42
C GLU A 13 9.51 -11.88 -8.24
N GLY A 14 9.63 -11.27 -7.09
CA GLY A 14 10.68 -10.28 -6.89
C GLY A 14 10.33 -8.89 -7.38
N LYS A 15 9.07 -8.65 -7.68
CA LYS A 15 8.62 -7.34 -8.12
C LYS A 15 8.92 -6.27 -7.08
N GLY A 16 8.73 -6.60 -5.80
CA GLY A 16 8.99 -5.65 -4.74
C GLY A 16 10.44 -5.22 -4.69
N LYS A 17 11.36 -6.14 -4.90
CA LYS A 17 12.77 -5.80 -4.93
C LYS A 17 13.12 -4.85 -6.06
N ILE A 18 12.53 -5.07 -7.22
CA ILE A 18 12.76 -4.19 -8.35
C ILE A 18 12.23 -2.80 -8.07
N VAL A 19 11.05 -2.71 -7.48
CA VAL A 19 10.47 -1.43 -7.10
C VAL A 19 11.35 -0.72 -6.08
N ASP A 20 11.89 -1.46 -5.11
CA ASP A 20 12.77 -0.88 -4.11
C ASP A 20 14.01 -0.25 -4.74
N LEU A 21 14.61 -0.94 -5.71
CA LEU A 21 15.77 -0.41 -6.40
C LEU A 21 15.44 0.83 -7.22
N LEU A 22 14.30 0.81 -7.87
CA LEU A 22 13.88 1.93 -8.70
C LEU A 22 13.44 3.12 -7.86
N ALA A 23 12.86 2.86 -6.69
CA ALA A 23 12.34 3.93 -5.85
C ALA A 23 13.40 4.95 -5.48
N GLU A 24 14.64 4.54 -5.39
CA GLU A 24 15.72 5.46 -5.07
C GLU A 24 15.93 6.53 -6.13
N ARG A 25 15.53 6.23 -7.35
CA ARG A 25 15.77 7.11 -8.49
C ARG A 25 14.60 8.01 -8.86
N PHE A 26 13.45 7.79 -8.26
CA PHE A 26 12.25 8.54 -8.60
C PHE A 26 11.78 9.34 -7.41
N GLU A 27 11.21 10.49 -7.68
CA GLU A 27 10.69 11.34 -6.63
C GLU A 27 9.32 10.88 -6.13
N ILE A 28 8.57 10.23 -7.00
CA ILE A 28 7.20 9.80 -6.69
C ILE A 28 7.11 8.30 -6.90
N VAL A 29 6.62 7.61 -5.89
CA VAL A 29 6.36 6.17 -5.97
C VAL A 29 4.88 5.96 -5.74
N ALA A 30 4.21 5.41 -6.73
CA ALA A 30 2.77 5.22 -6.67
C ALA A 30 2.42 3.74 -6.66
N ARG A 31 1.47 3.40 -5.83
CA ARG A 31 0.88 2.08 -5.83
C ARG A 31 -0.54 2.23 -6.33
N TYR A 32 -0.87 1.60 -7.45
CA TYR A 32 -2.12 1.87 -8.12
C TYR A 32 -3.23 0.89 -7.76
N GLN A 33 -2.91 -0.26 -7.19
CA GLN A 33 -3.92 -1.25 -6.81
C GLN A 33 -3.41 -2.14 -5.71
N GLY A 34 -4.33 -2.82 -5.03
CA GLY A 34 -4.02 -3.75 -3.98
C GLY A 34 -4.52 -3.28 -2.64
N GLY A 35 -4.11 -3.97 -1.60
CA GLY A 35 -4.50 -3.65 -0.22
C GLY A 35 -3.40 -4.06 0.74
N HIS A 36 -3.77 -4.33 1.99
CA HIS A 36 -2.80 -4.63 3.04
C HIS A 36 -2.65 -6.13 3.32
N ASN A 37 -3.04 -6.96 2.37
CA ASN A 37 -3.08 -8.41 2.61
C ASN A 37 -1.72 -9.06 2.71
N ALA A 38 -0.72 -8.54 2.02
CA ALA A 38 0.61 -9.13 2.01
C ALA A 38 1.64 -8.10 2.44
N GLY A 39 2.56 -8.52 3.27
CA GLY A 39 3.64 -7.67 3.70
C GLY A 39 4.82 -7.75 2.77
N HIS A 40 5.60 -6.69 2.73
CA HIS A 40 6.81 -6.61 1.94
C HIS A 40 7.89 -5.98 2.81
N SER A 41 9.04 -6.65 2.89
CA SER A 41 10.15 -6.13 3.68
C SER A 41 11.08 -5.29 2.81
N VAL A 42 11.36 -4.10 3.28
CA VAL A 42 12.27 -3.18 2.60
C VAL A 42 13.45 -2.94 3.51
N TYR A 43 14.63 -3.02 2.94
CA TYR A 43 15.87 -2.86 3.70
C TYR A 43 16.56 -1.56 3.31
N VAL A 44 16.90 -0.77 4.33
CA VAL A 44 17.68 0.44 4.15
C VAL A 44 18.87 0.32 5.10
N GLY A 45 20.05 0.03 4.53
CA GLY A 45 21.21 -0.29 5.34
C GLY A 45 20.95 -1.54 6.16
N GLU A 46 21.11 -1.43 7.47
CA GLU A 46 20.87 -2.57 8.36
C GLU A 46 19.44 -2.59 8.90
N ARG A 47 18.63 -1.61 8.55
CA ARG A 47 17.28 -1.51 9.07
C ARG A 47 16.30 -2.19 8.12
N ALA A 48 15.32 -2.86 8.70
CA ALA A 48 14.27 -3.53 7.95
C ALA A 48 12.93 -2.90 8.29
N PHE A 49 12.14 -2.63 7.26
CA PHE A 49 10.81 -2.08 7.42
C PHE A 49 9.81 -3.02 6.76
N VAL A 50 8.70 -3.28 7.43
CA VAL A 50 7.64 -4.10 6.86
C VAL A 50 6.51 -3.19 6.40
N LEU A 51 6.23 -3.23 5.11
CA LEU A 51 5.19 -2.42 4.50
C LEU A 51 4.08 -3.32 3.99
N ARG A 52 2.86 -2.90 4.18
CA ARG A 52 1.71 -3.63 3.67
C ARG A 52 0.91 -2.79 2.70
N LEU A 53 0.65 -1.57 3.07
CA LEU A 53 -0.18 -0.67 2.29
C LEU A 53 0.63 0.43 1.61
N LEU A 54 1.59 0.97 2.31
CA LEU A 54 2.37 2.10 1.82
C LEU A 54 3.42 1.67 0.80
N PRO A 55 3.66 2.49 -0.22
CA PRO A 55 4.72 2.19 -1.19
C PRO A 55 6.11 2.22 -0.55
N SER A 56 7.03 1.49 -1.15
CA SER A 56 8.38 1.39 -0.60
C SER A 56 9.13 2.71 -0.56
N GLY A 57 8.72 3.68 -1.37
CA GLY A 57 9.35 5.00 -1.32
C GLY A 57 9.20 5.70 0.00
N ILE A 58 8.28 5.26 0.86
CA ILE A 58 8.06 5.93 2.14
C ILE A 58 9.28 5.89 3.04
N VAL A 59 10.13 4.87 2.90
CA VAL A 59 11.32 4.76 3.74
C VAL A 59 12.44 5.72 3.34
N HIS A 60 12.31 6.37 2.20
CA HIS A 60 13.25 7.37 1.75
C HIS A 60 12.69 8.76 2.03
N PRO A 61 13.43 9.64 2.69
CA PRO A 61 12.86 10.88 3.23
C PRO A 61 12.36 11.88 2.19
N ASP A 62 12.88 11.82 0.98
CA ASP A 62 12.56 12.83 -0.03
C ASP A 62 11.45 12.40 -1.00
N LYS A 63 10.87 11.24 -0.79
CA LYS A 63 9.93 10.70 -1.77
C LYS A 63 8.50 11.02 -1.39
N ILE A 64 7.68 11.19 -2.42
CA ILE A 64 6.23 11.31 -2.26
C ILE A 64 5.62 9.99 -2.66
N CYS A 65 4.73 9.49 -1.83
CA CYS A 65 4.07 8.22 -2.05
C CYS A 65 2.60 8.45 -2.36
N VAL A 66 2.11 7.76 -3.37
CA VAL A 66 0.72 7.93 -3.81
C VAL A 66 0.03 6.57 -3.74
N LEU A 67 -1.13 6.57 -3.12
CA LEU A 67 -2.04 5.42 -3.14
C LEU A 67 -3.15 5.74 -4.12
N GLY A 68 -3.17 5.00 -5.22
CA GLY A 68 -4.04 5.30 -6.34
C GLY A 68 -5.47 4.81 -6.17
N ASN A 69 -6.26 5.00 -7.22
CA ASN A 69 -7.70 4.73 -7.14
C ASN A 69 -8.05 3.25 -7.10
N GLY A 70 -7.14 2.38 -7.50
CA GLY A 70 -7.38 0.95 -7.40
C GLY A 70 -7.02 0.33 -6.06
N MET A 71 -6.59 1.16 -5.10
CA MET A 71 -6.25 0.67 -3.78
C MET A 71 -7.48 0.41 -2.94
N VAL A 72 -7.38 -0.61 -2.09
CA VAL A 72 -8.39 -0.90 -1.08
C VAL A 72 -7.74 -0.65 0.27
N ILE A 73 -8.22 0.36 0.96
CA ILE A 73 -7.56 0.89 2.15
C ILE A 73 -8.43 0.64 3.38
N ASP A 74 -7.86 -0.05 4.35
CA ASP A 74 -8.42 -0.16 5.68
C ASP A 74 -7.79 0.98 6.50
N PRO A 75 -8.57 1.98 6.92
CA PRO A 75 -7.99 3.10 7.66
C PRO A 75 -7.28 2.68 8.92
N LYS A 76 -7.79 1.68 9.62
CA LYS A 76 -7.13 1.19 10.81
C LYS A 76 -5.75 0.64 10.49
N ALA A 77 -5.68 -0.21 9.48
CA ALA A 77 -4.40 -0.78 9.06
C ALA A 77 -3.44 0.30 8.58
N PHE A 78 -3.97 1.30 7.88
CA PHE A 78 -3.16 2.40 7.39
C PHE A 78 -2.49 3.16 8.55
N PHE A 79 -3.27 3.52 9.56
CA PHE A 79 -2.73 4.29 10.68
C PHE A 79 -1.82 3.45 11.56
N GLU A 80 -2.11 2.16 11.70
CA GLU A 80 -1.20 1.27 12.43
C GLU A 80 0.16 1.19 11.75
N GLU A 81 0.15 1.07 10.43
CA GLU A 81 1.39 1.03 9.67
C GLU A 81 2.15 2.34 9.78
N ALA A 82 1.43 3.46 9.69
CA ALA A 82 2.05 4.77 9.83
C ALA A 82 2.68 4.96 11.21
N ASP A 83 1.99 4.50 12.26
CA ASP A 83 2.52 4.60 13.60
C ASP A 83 3.77 3.75 13.80
N GLN A 84 3.77 2.54 13.25
CA GLN A 84 4.93 1.68 13.34
C GLN A 84 6.13 2.29 12.62
N LEU A 85 5.89 2.90 11.48
CA LEU A 85 6.96 3.56 10.74
C LEU A 85 7.48 4.79 11.50
N ALA A 86 6.59 5.52 12.14
CA ALA A 86 6.99 6.68 12.93
C ALA A 86 7.90 6.28 14.07
N GLU A 87 7.63 5.14 14.71
CA GLU A 87 8.49 4.62 15.77
C GLU A 87 9.89 4.29 15.26
N GLN A 88 10.00 3.97 13.99
CA GLN A 88 11.30 3.68 13.37
C GLN A 88 11.93 4.92 12.72
N GLY A 89 11.35 6.09 12.93
CA GLY A 89 11.91 7.33 12.43
C GLY A 89 11.48 7.72 11.03
N VAL A 90 10.50 7.02 10.46
CA VAL A 90 9.99 7.33 9.13
C VAL A 90 8.76 8.21 9.28
N ARG A 91 8.80 9.37 8.67
CA ARG A 91 7.70 10.33 8.76
C ARG A 91 6.62 10.00 7.75
N VAL A 92 5.39 9.83 8.24
CA VAL A 92 4.23 9.64 7.39
C VAL A 92 3.32 10.85 7.59
N THR A 93 3.38 11.77 6.66
CA THR A 93 2.66 13.04 6.75
C THR A 93 1.84 13.25 5.49
N PRO A 94 0.84 14.14 5.53
CA PRO A 94 0.05 14.43 4.32
C PRO A 94 0.87 14.97 3.15
N GLU A 95 2.00 15.59 3.43
CA GLU A 95 2.88 16.06 2.37
C GLU A 95 3.59 14.92 1.66
N ARG A 96 3.80 13.82 2.34
CA ARG A 96 4.54 12.69 1.81
C ARG A 96 3.65 11.58 1.30
N VAL A 97 2.44 11.46 1.80
CA VAL A 97 1.53 10.38 1.41
C VAL A 97 0.24 10.98 0.91
N ARG A 98 -0.08 10.69 -0.33
CA ARG A 98 -1.29 11.16 -0.98
C ARG A 98 -2.16 9.97 -1.31
N VAL A 99 -3.43 10.07 -0.97
CA VAL A 99 -4.40 9.00 -1.21
C VAL A 99 -5.43 9.51 -2.19
N SER A 100 -5.70 8.72 -3.21
CA SER A 100 -6.71 9.08 -4.19
C SER A 100 -8.08 9.17 -3.51
N SER A 101 -8.84 10.19 -3.87
CA SER A 101 -10.21 10.32 -3.36
C SER A 101 -11.12 9.21 -3.89
N ARG A 102 -10.64 8.46 -4.87
CA ARG A 102 -11.40 7.35 -5.45
C ARG A 102 -10.96 6.00 -4.93
N ALA A 103 -10.00 5.96 -4.01
CA ALA A 103 -9.61 4.71 -3.40
C ALA A 103 -10.78 4.13 -2.60
N HIS A 104 -10.83 2.81 -2.53
CA HIS A 104 -11.89 2.13 -1.79
C HIS A 104 -11.51 1.98 -0.33
N LEU A 105 -12.47 2.20 0.55
CA LEU A 105 -12.24 2.07 1.98
C LEU A 105 -12.89 0.81 2.51
N ILE A 106 -12.19 0.12 3.39
CA ILE A 106 -12.75 -0.99 4.15
C ILE A 106 -13.21 -0.42 5.48
N LEU A 107 -14.52 -0.43 5.71
CA LEU A 107 -15.10 0.10 6.94
C LEU A 107 -15.40 -1.07 7.89
N PRO A 108 -15.39 -0.81 9.20
CA PRO A 108 -15.58 -1.91 10.17
C PRO A 108 -16.84 -2.70 9.97
N TYR A 109 -17.94 -2.05 9.64
CA TYR A 109 -19.20 -2.76 9.48
C TYR A 109 -19.16 -3.67 8.24
N ARG A 110 -18.35 -3.35 7.26
CA ARG A 110 -18.19 -4.18 6.08
C ARG A 110 -17.47 -5.48 6.40
N SER A 111 -16.48 -5.40 7.25
CA SER A 111 -15.77 -6.59 7.68
C SER A 111 -16.69 -7.54 8.39
N GLU A 112 -17.60 -7.02 9.19
CA GLU A 112 -18.57 -7.84 9.87
C GLU A 112 -19.54 -8.51 8.91
N GLU A 113 -20.01 -7.76 7.94
CA GLU A 113 -20.90 -8.32 6.94
C GLU A 113 -20.26 -9.48 6.20
N ARG A 114 -19.00 -9.36 5.89
CA ARG A 114 -18.30 -10.43 5.20
C ARG A 114 -18.19 -11.69 6.02
N ARG A 115 -18.06 -11.55 7.32
CA ARG A 115 -18.02 -12.72 8.19
C ARG A 115 -19.37 -13.37 8.36
N VAL A 116 -20.43 -12.59 8.33
CA VAL A 116 -21.76 -13.09 8.59
C VAL A 116 -22.26 -13.95 7.44
N GLY A 117 -22.06 -13.54 6.20
CA GLY A 117 -22.56 -14.33 5.12
C GLY A 117 -21.94 -13.99 3.78
N LYS A 118 -21.73 -15.02 3.00
CA LYS A 118 -21.15 -14.87 1.69
C LYS A 118 -22.14 -14.34 0.67
N GLU A 119 -23.39 -14.45 0.96
CA GLU A 119 -24.41 -13.92 0.06
C GLU A 119 -24.30 -12.40 -0.06
N CYS A 120 -23.77 -11.77 0.94
CA CYS A 120 -23.54 -10.33 0.85
C CYS A 120 -22.51 -9.98 -0.19
N ARG A 121 -21.58 -10.88 -0.42
CA ARG A 121 -20.55 -10.69 -1.42
C ARG A 121 -21.10 -10.57 -2.81
N SER A 122 -22.05 -11.39 -3.16
CA SER A 122 -22.60 -11.40 -4.49
C SER A 122 -23.32 -10.09 -4.78
N ARG A 123 -23.80 -9.42 -3.77
CA ARG A 123 -24.45 -8.13 -3.97
C ARG A 123 -23.44 -7.01 -4.17
N TRP A 124 -22.26 -7.20 -3.67
CA TRP A 124 -21.20 -6.22 -3.84
C TRP A 124 -20.57 -6.30 -5.20
N SER A 125 -20.45 -7.50 -5.70
CA SER A 125 -19.71 -7.73 -6.93
C SER A 125 -20.17 -6.93 -8.12
N PRO A 126 -21.46 -6.78 -8.36
CA PRO A 126 -21.91 -6.21 -9.64
C PRO A 126 -21.49 -4.80 -9.91
N TYR A 127 -21.18 -4.04 -8.90
CA TYR A 127 -20.84 -2.65 -9.18
C TYR A 127 -19.37 -2.35 -8.95
N HIS A 128 -18.61 -3.37 -8.92
CA HIS A 128 -17.17 -3.19 -8.84
C HIS A 128 -16.53 -3.23 -10.21
#